data_d5acaf62f28455fe813f72d930083e2a
#
_entry.id   d5acaf62f28455fe813f72d930083e2a
#
_cell.length_a   1.000
_cell.length_b   1.000
_cell.length_c   1.000
_cell.angle_alpha   90.00
_cell.angle_beta   90.00
_cell.angle_gamma   90.00
#
_symmetry.space_group_name_H-M   'P 1'
#
loop_
_entity.id
_entity.type
_entity.pdbx_description
1 polymer ?
#
loop_
_entity_poly.entity_id
_entity_poly.type
_entity_poly.pdbx_seq_one_letter_code
_entity_poly.pdbx_strand_id
1 'polypeptide(L)'
;MNRDLRLGLSLAVLVFSGALASCTTDSKLREADLDRLRSWYPGNYTNVAQVEKDMAEGIADVREPVNILIIPVAALAIGDNVFYVQQSDAMNPQRILSQRIHRFEKGPDELTLIQTILTLKQPERWRGGEMQPDLFKGIRPDDVQAGPGCALAWTFLESKFTANCPVVAEGQTPLRVELTIDELRLADLSFNGRVKAVPSRSADPLYRFERQ
;
A
#
# COMPACT_ATOMS: atom_id res chain seq x y z
N MET A 1 29.61 37.17 -71.38
CA MET A 1 28.48 36.45 -71.97
C MET A 1 28.09 35.38 -70.94
N ASN A 2 26.96 35.60 -70.27
CA ASN A 2 26.00 34.57 -69.64
C ASN A 2 26.55 33.63 -68.55
N ARG A 3 25.91 33.29 -67.52
CA ARG A 3 24.54 33.42 -67.04
C ARG A 3 24.56 32.79 -65.61
N ASP A 4 23.97 33.46 -64.70
CA ASP A 4 23.14 32.97 -63.61
C ASP A 4 23.15 31.48 -63.31
N LEU A 5 23.41 31.14 -62.05
CA LEU A 5 22.53 30.20 -61.34
C LEU A 5 22.52 30.46 -59.82
N ARG A 6 21.49 31.12 -59.41
CA ARG A 6 21.03 31.12 -57.99
C ARG A 6 20.28 29.87 -57.77
N LEU A 7 20.61 29.12 -56.71
CA LEU A 7 19.71 28.16 -56.00
C LEU A 7 20.36 28.04 -54.64
N GLY A 8 19.76 28.38 -53.51
CA GLY A 8 18.47 27.98 -53.09
C GLY A 8 18.77 27.33 -51.75
N LEU A 9 19.08 28.19 -50.69
CA LEU A 9 19.25 27.71 -49.32
C LEU A 9 17.91 27.90 -48.64
N SER A 10 17.11 26.84 -48.56
CA SER A 10 15.91 26.78 -47.73
C SER A 10 15.77 25.41 -47.14
N LEU A 11 15.42 25.41 -45.90
CA LEU A 11 14.84 24.30 -45.13
C LEU A 11 15.81 23.40 -44.37
N ALA A 12 16.00 23.73 -43.12
CA ALA A 12 15.97 22.73 -42.04
C ALA A 12 15.77 23.41 -40.68
N VAL A 13 14.59 23.92 -40.45
CA VAL A 13 14.12 24.23 -39.08
C VAL A 13 12.78 23.54 -38.96
N LEU A 14 12.78 22.32 -38.47
CA LEU A 14 11.59 21.68 -37.84
C LEU A 14 12.06 20.40 -37.20
N VAL A 15 11.56 20.21 -35.99
CA VAL A 15 11.59 19.03 -35.14
C VAL A 15 12.53 19.18 -33.94
N PHE A 16 12.08 19.99 -32.98
CA PHE A 16 12.45 19.78 -31.56
C PHE A 16 11.33 20.33 -30.66
N SER A 17 10.14 19.74 -30.72
CA SER A 17 9.01 20.13 -29.85
C SER A 17 8.19 18.95 -29.34
N GLY A 18 8.73 17.72 -29.34
CA GLY A 18 7.96 16.52 -28.98
C GLY A 18 8.27 15.87 -27.63
N ALA A 19 9.37 16.29 -26.95
CA ALA A 19 9.86 15.55 -25.79
C ALA A 19 9.35 16.04 -24.40
N LEU A 20 8.68 17.19 -24.33
CA LEU A 20 8.27 17.76 -23.03
C LEU A 20 6.85 17.39 -22.59
N ALA A 21 6.03 16.81 -23.47
CA ALA A 21 4.65 16.47 -23.15
C ALA A 21 4.51 15.12 -22.39
N SER A 22 5.45 14.20 -22.55
CA SER A 22 5.42 12.88 -21.94
C SER A 22 5.59 12.95 -20.42
N CYS A 23 6.61 13.64 -19.93
CA CYS A 23 6.89 13.72 -18.48
C CYS A 23 5.77 14.37 -17.64
N THR A 24 5.00 15.30 -18.22
CA THR A 24 3.92 15.97 -17.51
C THR A 24 2.66 15.12 -17.39
N THR A 25 2.41 14.22 -18.33
CA THR A 25 1.26 13.32 -18.30
C THR A 25 1.44 12.23 -17.26
N ASP A 26 2.61 11.62 -17.20
CA ASP A 26 2.92 10.52 -16.27
C ASP A 26 3.01 10.99 -14.81
N SER A 27 3.54 12.20 -14.60
CA SER A 27 3.52 12.84 -13.28
C SER A 27 2.09 13.09 -12.76
N LYS A 28 1.15 13.47 -13.63
CA LYS A 28 -0.27 13.66 -13.28
C LYS A 28 -0.99 12.35 -13.00
N LEU A 29 -0.68 11.28 -13.73
CA LEU A 29 -1.24 9.95 -13.48
C LEU A 29 -0.84 9.44 -12.09
N ARG A 30 0.43 9.55 -11.70
CA ARG A 30 0.90 9.16 -10.36
C ARG A 30 0.27 9.97 -9.23
N GLU A 31 0.04 11.26 -9.45
CA GLU A 31 -0.68 12.07 -8.46
C GLU A 31 -2.12 11.59 -8.29
N ALA A 32 -2.81 11.32 -9.39
CA ALA A 32 -4.18 10.79 -9.37
C ALA A 32 -4.25 9.41 -8.69
N ASP A 33 -3.25 8.55 -8.89
CA ASP A 33 -3.19 7.24 -8.22
C ASP A 33 -2.88 7.36 -6.74
N LEU A 34 -2.01 8.29 -6.35
CA LEU A 34 -1.75 8.58 -4.95
C LEU A 34 -2.98 9.15 -4.25
N ASP A 35 -3.72 10.07 -4.88
CA ASP A 35 -4.97 10.61 -4.36
C ASP A 35 -6.05 9.53 -4.23
N ARG A 36 -6.13 8.62 -5.21
CA ARG A 36 -7.03 7.47 -5.16
C ARG A 36 -6.66 6.54 -4.01
N LEU A 37 -5.37 6.25 -3.83
CA LEU A 37 -4.90 5.43 -2.72
C LEU A 37 -5.21 6.11 -1.37
N ARG A 38 -5.00 7.41 -1.23
CA ARG A 38 -5.37 8.18 -0.04
C ARG A 38 -6.86 8.07 0.29
N SER A 39 -7.71 7.94 -0.73
CA SER A 39 -9.16 7.79 -0.57
C SER A 39 -9.58 6.34 -0.26
N TRP A 40 -8.91 5.35 -0.86
CA TRP A 40 -9.33 3.95 -0.76
C TRP A 40 -8.67 3.21 0.39
N TYR A 41 -7.42 3.56 0.73
CA TYR A 41 -6.64 2.82 1.72
C TYR A 41 -7.15 2.98 3.17
N PRO A 42 -7.57 4.18 3.64
CA PRO A 42 -8.17 4.33 4.95
C PRO A 42 -9.49 3.59 5.05
N GLY A 43 -9.77 2.98 6.19
CA GLY A 43 -11.03 2.29 6.45
C GLY A 43 -10.95 1.39 7.66
N ASN A 44 -12.11 0.85 8.02
CA ASN A 44 -12.23 -0.25 8.96
C ASN A 44 -12.58 -1.51 8.17
N TYR A 45 -11.79 -2.55 8.29
CA TYR A 45 -11.89 -3.77 7.51
C TYR A 45 -11.99 -4.98 8.43
N THR A 46 -12.77 -5.99 8.05
CA THR A 46 -12.89 -7.24 8.80
C THR A 46 -12.92 -8.46 7.88
N ASN A 47 -12.38 -9.58 8.35
CA ASN A 47 -12.46 -10.87 7.65
C ASN A 47 -13.49 -11.83 8.27
N VAL A 48 -14.36 -11.36 9.14
CA VAL A 48 -15.32 -12.22 9.88
C VAL A 48 -16.17 -13.04 8.92
N ALA A 49 -16.71 -12.46 7.85
CA ALA A 49 -17.51 -13.18 6.86
C ALA A 49 -16.72 -14.34 6.19
N GLN A 50 -15.42 -14.15 5.93
CA GLN A 50 -14.57 -15.22 5.42
C GLN A 50 -14.34 -16.32 6.46
N VAL A 51 -14.14 -15.95 7.73
CA VAL A 51 -13.98 -16.90 8.84
C VAL A 51 -15.26 -17.75 9.04
N GLU A 52 -16.43 -17.11 9.02
CA GLU A 52 -17.72 -17.80 9.10
C GLU A 52 -17.93 -18.78 7.94
N LYS A 53 -17.53 -18.39 6.74
CA LYS A 53 -17.55 -19.28 5.59
C LYS A 53 -16.61 -20.47 5.76
N ASP A 54 -15.36 -20.25 6.20
CA ASP A 54 -14.39 -21.32 6.46
C ASP A 54 -14.95 -22.34 7.49
N MET A 55 -15.62 -21.85 8.54
CA MET A 55 -16.29 -22.70 9.54
C MET A 55 -17.42 -23.51 8.93
N ALA A 56 -18.26 -22.87 8.13
CA ALA A 56 -19.41 -23.55 7.48
C ALA A 56 -18.95 -24.64 6.47
N GLU A 57 -17.80 -24.43 5.83
CA GLU A 57 -17.19 -25.38 4.90
C GLU A 57 -16.38 -26.48 5.62
N GLY A 58 -16.29 -26.46 6.94
CA GLY A 58 -15.57 -27.47 7.73
C GLY A 58 -14.05 -27.41 7.57
N ILE A 59 -13.48 -26.22 7.30
CA ILE A 59 -12.03 -26.01 7.24
C ILE A 59 -11.45 -26.24 8.62
N ALA A 60 -10.56 -27.21 8.78
CA ALA A 60 -10.02 -27.60 10.09
C ALA A 60 -9.09 -26.54 10.70
N ASP A 61 -8.36 -25.82 9.87
CA ASP A 61 -7.47 -24.71 10.27
C ASP A 61 -8.10 -23.40 9.82
N VAL A 62 -9.11 -22.94 10.58
CA VAL A 62 -9.87 -21.72 10.26
C VAL A 62 -9.00 -20.49 10.45
N ARG A 63 -9.16 -19.49 9.58
CA ARG A 63 -8.51 -18.18 9.70
C ARG A 63 -8.85 -17.52 11.04
N GLU A 64 -7.92 -16.76 11.58
CA GLU A 64 -8.23 -15.93 12.75
C GLU A 64 -9.14 -14.76 12.34
N PRO A 65 -10.19 -14.47 13.14
CA PRO A 65 -11.02 -13.28 12.91
C PRO A 65 -10.25 -12.02 13.32
N VAL A 66 -10.02 -11.13 12.38
CA VAL A 66 -9.20 -9.93 12.55
C VAL A 66 -9.92 -8.70 12.01
N ASN A 67 -9.82 -7.60 12.75
CA ASN A 67 -10.13 -6.27 12.25
C ASN A 67 -8.84 -5.53 11.91
N ILE A 68 -8.86 -4.76 10.82
CA ILE A 68 -7.79 -3.86 10.41
C ILE A 68 -8.36 -2.45 10.31
N LEU A 69 -7.90 -1.56 11.17
CA LEU A 69 -8.20 -0.14 11.11
C LEU A 69 -7.03 0.59 10.47
N ILE A 70 -7.31 1.39 9.44
CA ILE A 70 -6.35 2.23 8.73
C ILE A 70 -6.83 3.66 8.77
N ILE A 71 -6.06 4.56 9.36
CA ILE A 71 -6.39 5.99 9.42
C ILE A 71 -5.22 6.84 8.89
N PRO A 72 -5.49 7.92 8.14
CA PRO A 72 -4.47 8.88 7.79
C PRO A 72 -4.03 9.66 9.05
N VAL A 73 -2.74 9.90 9.17
CA VAL A 73 -2.18 10.61 10.32
C VAL A 73 -1.19 11.68 9.88
N ALA A 74 -1.18 12.82 10.60
CA ALA A 74 -0.23 13.90 10.37
C ALA A 74 1.11 13.59 11.06
N ALA A 75 1.97 12.83 10.41
CA ALA A 75 3.26 12.38 10.91
C ALA A 75 4.40 12.95 10.04
N LEU A 76 4.50 14.30 9.95
CA LEU A 76 5.40 15.00 9.02
C LEU A 76 6.87 14.63 9.14
N ALA A 77 7.32 14.25 10.35
CA ALA A 77 8.70 13.78 10.55
C ALA A 77 8.96 12.39 9.93
N ILE A 78 7.90 11.66 9.55
CA ILE A 78 7.97 10.34 8.88
C ILE A 78 7.73 10.50 7.38
N GLY A 79 6.80 11.40 6.97
CA GLY A 79 6.47 11.66 5.57
C GLY A 79 5.11 12.32 5.39
N ASP A 80 4.72 12.56 4.13
CA ASP A 80 3.49 13.26 3.78
C ASP A 80 2.26 12.34 3.69
N ASN A 81 2.46 11.08 3.30
CA ASN A 81 1.39 10.10 3.09
C ASN A 81 1.54 8.97 4.10
N VAL A 82 1.17 9.28 5.33
CA VAL A 82 1.36 8.37 6.46
C VAL A 82 0.03 7.91 7.01
N PHE A 83 -0.05 6.61 7.29
CA PHE A 83 -1.22 5.96 7.85
C PHE A 83 -0.82 5.15 9.10
N TYR A 84 -1.61 5.28 10.13
CA TYR A 84 -1.56 4.37 11.25
C TYR A 84 -2.42 3.15 10.92
N VAL A 85 -1.88 1.96 11.16
CA VAL A 85 -2.55 0.68 10.91
C VAL A 85 -2.57 -0.12 12.19
N GLN A 86 -3.77 -0.46 12.66
CA GLN A 86 -3.99 -1.30 13.81
C GLN A 86 -4.70 -2.57 13.42
N GLN A 87 -4.18 -3.70 13.83
CA GLN A 87 -4.86 -4.99 13.76
C GLN A 87 -5.31 -5.39 15.16
N SER A 88 -6.55 -5.82 15.28
CA SER A 88 -7.13 -6.32 16.53
C SER A 88 -7.88 -7.61 16.29
N ASP A 89 -8.06 -8.39 17.34
CA ASP A 89 -8.93 -9.54 17.34
C ASP A 89 -10.38 -9.08 17.12
N ALA A 90 -11.06 -9.61 16.10
CA ALA A 90 -12.41 -9.18 15.79
C ALA A 90 -13.44 -9.60 16.85
N MET A 91 -13.16 -10.67 17.59
CA MET A 91 -14.02 -11.15 18.69
C MET A 91 -13.72 -10.45 20.03
N ASN A 92 -12.54 -9.84 20.14
CA ASN A 92 -12.12 -9.04 21.29
C ASN A 92 -11.33 -7.80 20.81
N PRO A 93 -11.99 -6.72 20.39
CA PRO A 93 -11.33 -5.55 19.81
C PRO A 93 -10.32 -4.84 20.73
N GLN A 94 -10.40 -5.06 22.05
CA GLN A 94 -9.42 -4.55 23.00
C GLN A 94 -8.07 -5.29 22.92
N ARG A 95 -8.05 -6.48 22.33
CA ARG A 95 -6.84 -7.24 22.06
C ARG A 95 -6.19 -6.75 20.77
N ILE A 96 -5.26 -5.82 20.91
CA ILE A 96 -4.47 -5.32 19.78
C ILE A 96 -3.42 -6.38 19.43
N LEU A 97 -3.39 -6.78 18.17
CA LEU A 97 -2.47 -7.77 17.62
C LEU A 97 -1.22 -7.11 17.05
N SER A 98 -1.38 -5.99 16.36
CA SER A 98 -0.25 -5.19 15.86
C SER A 98 -0.63 -3.72 15.66
N GLN A 99 0.39 -2.86 15.74
CA GLN A 99 0.30 -1.42 15.43
C GLN A 99 1.50 -1.04 14.57
N ARG A 100 1.25 -0.38 13.45
CA ARG A 100 2.27 -0.01 12.46
C ARG A 100 2.02 1.34 11.87
N ILE A 101 3.07 1.89 11.28
CA ILE A 101 3.01 3.08 10.44
C ILE A 101 3.31 2.64 9.01
N HIS A 102 2.41 2.98 8.09
CA HIS A 102 2.60 2.77 6.66
C HIS A 102 2.83 4.13 6.00
N ARG A 103 3.92 4.26 5.27
CA ARG A 103 4.27 5.45 4.51
C ARG A 103 4.24 5.14 3.04
N PHE A 104 3.63 6.01 2.25
CA PHE A 104 3.59 5.90 0.79
C PHE A 104 4.36 7.04 0.15
N GLU A 105 5.13 6.70 -0.87
CA GLU A 105 5.92 7.63 -1.68
C GLU A 105 5.77 7.26 -3.16
N LYS A 106 6.02 8.22 -4.04
CA LYS A 106 6.13 7.94 -5.48
C LYS A 106 7.36 7.08 -5.74
N GLY A 107 7.20 6.01 -6.50
CA GLY A 107 8.31 5.13 -6.88
C GLY A 107 9.27 5.79 -7.87
N PRO A 108 10.40 5.13 -8.13
CA PRO A 108 11.38 5.61 -9.10
C PRO A 108 10.89 5.52 -10.54
N ASP A 109 9.98 4.61 -10.81
CA ASP A 109 9.31 4.49 -12.11
C ASP A 109 8.00 5.31 -12.14
N GLU A 110 7.41 5.44 -13.32
CA GLU A 110 6.26 6.30 -13.55
C GLU A 110 4.92 5.69 -13.13
N LEU A 111 4.89 4.42 -12.75
CA LEU A 111 3.67 3.65 -12.54
C LEU A 111 3.53 3.09 -11.13
N THR A 112 4.53 3.23 -10.27
CA THR A 112 4.49 2.64 -8.94
C THR A 112 4.44 3.65 -7.81
N LEU A 113 3.75 3.25 -6.72
CA LEU A 113 3.85 3.87 -5.41
C LEU A 113 4.59 2.89 -4.49
N ILE A 114 5.51 3.39 -3.70
CA ILE A 114 6.26 2.57 -2.74
C ILE A 114 5.67 2.72 -1.35
N GLN A 115 5.27 1.60 -0.77
CA GLN A 115 4.86 1.52 0.64
C GLN A 115 6.02 1.02 1.49
N THR A 116 6.39 1.81 2.50
CA THR A 116 7.28 1.38 3.58
C THR A 116 6.45 1.06 4.81
N ILE A 117 6.63 -0.14 5.36
CA ILE A 117 6.00 -0.56 6.61
C ILE A 117 7.00 -0.34 7.74
N LEU A 118 6.59 0.42 8.75
CA LEU A 118 7.38 0.74 9.92
C LEU A 118 6.72 0.16 11.18
N THR A 119 7.51 -0.44 12.04
CA THR A 119 7.06 -0.95 13.35
C THR A 119 7.31 0.11 14.41
N LEU A 120 6.33 0.36 15.25
CA LEU A 120 6.46 1.22 16.43
C LEU A 120 7.33 0.52 17.48
N LYS A 121 8.37 1.19 18.00
CA LYS A 121 9.27 0.64 19.03
C LYS A 121 8.59 0.51 20.39
N GLN A 122 7.64 1.40 20.69
CA GLN A 122 6.85 1.44 21.92
C GLN A 122 5.36 1.56 21.57
N PRO A 123 4.72 0.48 21.07
CA PRO A 123 3.35 0.54 20.56
C PRO A 123 2.32 0.96 21.62
N GLU A 124 2.56 0.68 22.90
CA GLU A 124 1.70 1.10 24.00
C GLU A 124 1.56 2.61 24.15
N ARG A 125 2.58 3.37 23.77
CA ARG A 125 2.57 4.83 23.78
C ARG A 125 1.56 5.43 22.79
N TRP A 126 1.22 4.68 21.77
CA TRP A 126 0.36 5.10 20.66
C TRP A 126 -1.05 4.51 20.73
N ARG A 127 -1.38 3.83 21.84
CA ARG A 127 -2.75 3.35 22.09
C ARG A 127 -3.71 4.52 22.18
N GLY A 128 -4.90 4.36 21.61
CA GLY A 128 -5.90 5.42 21.51
C GLY A 128 -5.63 6.42 20.37
N GLY A 129 -4.54 6.23 19.62
CA GLY A 129 -4.24 7.06 18.46
C GLY A 129 -5.30 6.99 17.37
N GLU A 130 -6.06 5.89 17.31
CA GLU A 130 -7.22 5.74 16.44
C GLU A 130 -8.35 6.71 16.78
N MET A 131 -8.48 7.08 18.05
CA MET A 131 -9.45 8.08 18.53
C MET A 131 -8.88 9.49 18.57
N GLN A 132 -7.56 9.61 18.59
CA GLN A 132 -6.81 10.86 18.68
C GLN A 132 -5.67 10.91 17.65
N PRO A 133 -5.97 11.04 16.34
CA PRO A 133 -4.95 11.02 15.29
C PRO A 133 -3.86 12.07 15.46
N ASP A 134 -4.16 13.16 16.15
CA ASP A 134 -3.20 14.25 16.46
C ASP A 134 -2.03 13.79 17.34
N LEU A 135 -2.17 12.67 18.04
CA LEU A 135 -1.08 12.06 18.79
C LEU A 135 0.15 11.80 17.89
N PHE A 136 -0.09 11.39 16.64
CA PHE A 136 0.96 11.08 15.68
C PHE A 136 1.72 12.30 15.14
N LYS A 137 1.26 13.54 15.41
CA LYS A 137 2.05 14.75 15.10
C LYS A 137 3.39 14.77 15.83
N GLY A 138 3.47 14.08 16.97
CA GLY A 138 4.67 13.99 17.80
C GLY A 138 5.61 12.83 17.43
N ILE A 139 5.23 11.95 16.50
CA ILE A 139 6.07 10.81 16.13
C ILE A 139 7.35 11.24 15.42
N ARG A 140 8.46 10.59 15.73
CA ARG A 140 9.79 10.87 15.17
C ARG A 140 10.38 9.61 14.54
N PRO A 141 11.40 9.73 13.67
CA PRO A 141 12.11 8.57 13.12
C PRO A 141 12.63 7.59 14.18
N ASP A 142 13.02 8.11 15.35
CA ASP A 142 13.51 7.29 16.46
C ASP A 142 12.42 6.44 17.15
N ASP A 143 11.13 6.81 16.98
CA ASP A 143 10.01 6.04 17.54
C ASP A 143 9.65 4.82 16.69
N VAL A 144 10.21 4.72 15.49
CA VAL A 144 9.93 3.64 14.55
C VAL A 144 11.20 2.91 14.12
N GLN A 145 11.02 1.74 13.55
CA GLN A 145 12.07 0.96 12.90
C GLN A 145 11.51 0.28 11.67
N ALA A 146 12.36 -0.21 10.77
CA ALA A 146 11.92 -0.99 9.63
C ALA A 146 11.05 -2.16 10.10
N GLY A 147 9.89 -2.31 9.49
CA GLY A 147 9.01 -3.45 9.71
C GLY A 147 9.56 -4.73 9.09
N PRO A 148 8.96 -5.88 9.40
CA PRO A 148 9.31 -7.12 8.70
C PRO A 148 8.92 -7.03 7.23
N GLY A 149 9.72 -7.70 6.40
CA GLY A 149 9.48 -7.78 4.96
C GLY A 149 10.19 -6.67 4.18
N CYS A 150 9.69 -6.43 2.99
CA CYS A 150 10.23 -5.47 2.02
C CYS A 150 9.29 -4.27 1.85
N ALA A 151 9.79 -3.22 1.22
CA ALA A 151 8.94 -2.18 0.66
C ALA A 151 8.06 -2.78 -0.44
N LEU A 152 6.77 -2.46 -0.43
CA LEU A 152 5.81 -2.94 -1.42
C LEU A 152 5.70 -1.94 -2.58
N ALA A 153 5.82 -2.44 -3.79
CA ALA A 153 5.56 -1.68 -5.00
C ALA A 153 4.07 -1.84 -5.39
N TRP A 154 3.33 -0.74 -5.37
CA TRP A 154 1.91 -0.67 -5.68
C TRP A 154 1.69 -0.15 -7.09
N THR A 155 0.83 -0.81 -7.84
CA THR A 155 0.38 -0.38 -9.17
C THR A 155 -1.16 -0.35 -9.20
N PHE A 156 -1.72 0.62 -9.93
CA PHE A 156 -3.16 0.70 -10.18
C PHE A 156 -3.47 0.21 -11.59
N LEU A 157 -4.28 -0.84 -11.69
CA LEU A 157 -4.71 -1.40 -12.97
C LEU A 157 -6.10 -2.03 -12.81
N GLU A 158 -6.96 -1.92 -13.82
CA GLU A 158 -8.26 -2.57 -13.86
C GLU A 158 -9.11 -2.30 -12.60
N SER A 159 -9.16 -1.04 -12.17
CA SER A 159 -9.95 -0.58 -11.01
C SER A 159 -9.55 -1.20 -9.67
N LYS A 160 -8.32 -1.66 -9.54
CA LYS A 160 -7.73 -2.11 -8.27
C LYS A 160 -6.27 -1.73 -8.15
N PHE A 161 -5.80 -1.61 -6.93
CA PHE A 161 -4.38 -1.58 -6.61
C PHE A 161 -3.89 -3.01 -6.34
N THR A 162 -2.71 -3.31 -6.85
CA THR A 162 -1.97 -4.52 -6.47
C THR A 162 -0.61 -4.13 -5.95
N ALA A 163 -0.15 -4.79 -4.90
CA ALA A 163 1.17 -4.58 -4.35
C ALA A 163 1.90 -5.89 -4.17
N ASN A 164 3.17 -5.88 -4.50
CA ASN A 164 4.04 -7.02 -4.37
C ASN A 164 5.39 -6.59 -3.78
N CYS A 165 6.03 -7.54 -3.12
CA CYS A 165 7.42 -7.40 -2.72
C CYS A 165 8.31 -7.65 -3.93
N PRO A 166 9.13 -6.69 -4.39
CA PRO A 166 9.98 -6.87 -5.57
C PRO A 166 11.15 -7.85 -5.33
N VAL A 167 11.54 -8.03 -4.08
CA VAL A 167 12.63 -8.93 -3.69
C VAL A 167 12.16 -9.80 -2.52
N VAL A 168 12.14 -11.10 -2.73
CA VAL A 168 11.77 -12.09 -1.71
C VAL A 168 13.00 -12.94 -1.41
N ALA A 169 13.33 -13.10 -0.14
CA ALA A 169 14.38 -14.02 0.27
C ALA A 169 13.99 -15.47 -0.07
N GLU A 170 14.97 -16.31 -0.36
CA GLU A 170 14.75 -17.71 -0.68
C GLU A 170 13.93 -18.40 0.43
N GLY A 171 12.87 -19.10 0.05
CA GLY A 171 11.98 -19.81 0.99
C GLY A 171 10.89 -18.92 1.64
N GLN A 172 10.81 -17.64 1.31
CA GLN A 172 9.72 -16.76 1.79
C GLN A 172 8.59 -16.66 0.76
N THR A 173 7.35 -16.68 1.25
CA THR A 173 6.19 -16.37 0.41
C THR A 173 6.16 -14.87 0.12
N PRO A 174 6.03 -14.45 -1.16
CA PRO A 174 5.89 -13.04 -1.49
C PRO A 174 4.64 -12.45 -0.83
N LEU A 175 4.82 -11.33 -0.13
CA LEU A 175 3.67 -10.57 0.34
C LEU A 175 2.94 -9.99 -0.88
N ARG A 176 1.69 -10.37 -1.03
CA ARG A 176 0.78 -9.84 -2.06
C ARG A 176 -0.38 -9.14 -1.38
N VAL A 177 -0.69 -7.95 -1.87
CA VAL A 177 -1.82 -7.15 -1.41
C VAL A 177 -2.66 -6.75 -2.62
N GLU A 178 -3.98 -6.82 -2.50
CA GLU A 178 -4.92 -6.26 -3.45
C GLU A 178 -5.85 -5.31 -2.69
N LEU A 179 -6.14 -4.14 -3.26
CA LEU A 179 -7.04 -3.14 -2.69
C LEU A 179 -8.02 -2.66 -3.75
N THR A 180 -9.29 -2.77 -3.44
CA THR A 180 -10.40 -2.11 -4.14
C THR A 180 -11.06 -1.08 -3.23
N ILE A 181 -12.09 -0.41 -3.69
CA ILE A 181 -12.84 0.55 -2.88
C ILE A 181 -13.53 -0.12 -1.66
N ASP A 182 -13.88 -1.40 -1.79
CA ASP A 182 -14.69 -2.13 -0.80
C ASP A 182 -13.92 -3.23 -0.07
N GLU A 183 -12.72 -3.60 -0.54
CA GLU A 183 -12.04 -4.80 -0.07
C GLU A 183 -10.53 -4.65 -0.05
N LEU A 184 -9.91 -5.19 1.00
CA LEU A 184 -8.47 -5.38 1.13
C LEU A 184 -8.17 -6.88 1.20
N ARG A 185 -7.27 -7.38 0.34
CA ARG A 185 -6.81 -8.78 0.35
C ARG A 185 -5.33 -8.88 0.66
N LEU A 186 -4.96 -9.85 1.48
CA LEU A 186 -3.59 -10.07 1.92
C LEU A 186 -3.20 -11.54 1.77
N ALA A 187 -2.01 -11.82 1.25
CA ALA A 187 -1.50 -13.20 1.15
C ALA A 187 -1.17 -13.80 2.52
N ASP A 188 -0.80 -12.97 3.48
CA ASP A 188 -0.54 -13.39 4.84
C ASP A 188 -0.83 -12.27 5.85
N LEU A 189 -0.86 -12.63 7.12
CA LEU A 189 -0.94 -11.70 8.23
C LEU A 189 0.29 -11.89 9.13
N SER A 190 1.09 -10.84 9.27
CA SER A 190 2.23 -10.84 10.18
C SER A 190 1.86 -10.14 11.48
N PHE A 191 1.81 -10.89 12.59
CA PHE A 191 1.60 -10.35 13.93
C PHE A 191 2.89 -10.51 14.74
N ASN A 192 3.42 -9.43 15.29
CA ASN A 192 4.59 -9.48 16.18
C ASN A 192 5.75 -10.34 15.64
N GLY A 193 6.01 -10.25 14.32
CA GLY A 193 7.05 -11.04 13.66
C GLY A 193 6.69 -12.49 13.34
N ARG A 194 5.46 -12.93 13.65
CA ARG A 194 4.96 -14.24 13.23
C ARG A 194 4.09 -14.07 11.99
N VAL A 195 4.41 -14.83 10.95
CA VAL A 195 3.59 -14.93 9.74
C VAL A 195 2.52 -15.97 9.97
N LYS A 196 1.26 -15.58 9.75
CA LYS A 196 0.13 -16.51 9.71
C LYS A 196 -0.22 -16.76 8.26
N ALA A 197 0.07 -17.96 7.80
CA ALA A 197 -0.26 -18.41 6.46
C ALA A 197 -1.78 -18.66 6.31
N VAL A 198 -2.26 -18.55 5.08
CA VAL A 198 -3.62 -18.95 4.74
C VAL A 198 -3.78 -20.47 4.94
N PRO A 199 -4.92 -20.95 5.46
CA PRO A 199 -5.18 -22.37 5.59
C PRO A 199 -5.00 -23.12 4.27
N SER A 200 -4.27 -24.22 4.29
CA SER A 200 -3.87 -24.98 3.10
C SER A 200 -5.03 -25.58 2.29
N ARG A 201 -6.20 -25.71 2.90
CA ARG A 201 -7.43 -26.25 2.28
C ARG A 201 -8.43 -25.18 1.86
N SER A 202 -8.13 -23.90 2.05
CA SER A 202 -9.02 -22.85 1.59
C SER A 202 -8.98 -22.70 0.08
N ALA A 203 -10.15 -22.55 -0.53
CA ALA A 203 -10.27 -22.24 -1.96
C ALA A 203 -9.77 -20.84 -2.31
N ASP A 204 -9.79 -19.91 -1.35
CA ASP A 204 -9.26 -18.54 -1.50
C ASP A 204 -7.85 -18.45 -0.88
N PRO A 205 -6.81 -18.22 -1.71
CA PRO A 205 -5.43 -18.16 -1.23
C PRO A 205 -5.09 -16.86 -0.49
N LEU A 206 -6.05 -15.94 -0.31
CA LEU A 206 -5.85 -14.65 0.34
C LEU A 206 -6.78 -14.49 1.55
N TYR A 207 -6.30 -13.75 2.56
CA TYR A 207 -7.19 -13.16 3.55
C TYR A 207 -8.01 -12.07 2.90
N ARG A 208 -9.31 -12.11 3.04
CA ARG A 208 -10.26 -11.18 2.47
C ARG A 208 -10.87 -10.33 3.56
N PHE A 209 -10.64 -9.04 3.51
CA PHE A 209 -11.15 -8.06 4.46
C PHE A 209 -12.16 -7.16 3.77
N GLU A 210 -13.40 -7.21 4.19
CA GLU A 210 -14.47 -6.35 3.70
C GLU A 210 -14.48 -5.03 4.48
N ARG A 211 -14.67 -3.93 3.78
CA ARG A 211 -14.83 -2.60 4.38
C ARG A 211 -16.16 -2.53 5.13
N GLN A 212 -16.14 -1.93 6.33
CA GLN A 212 -17.30 -1.71 7.18
C GLN A 212 -17.84 -0.28 7.04
#